data_430f81804110688197cb6dc99ac25e22
#
_entry.id   430f81804110688197cb6dc99ac25e22
#
_cell.length_a   1.000
_cell.length_b   1.000
_cell.length_c   1.000
_cell.angle_alpha   90.00
_cell.angle_beta   90.00
_cell.angle_gamma   90.00
#
_symmetry.space_group_name_H-M   'P 1'
#
loop_
_entity.id
_entity.type
_entity.pdbx_description
1 polymer ?
#
loop_
_entity_poly.entity_id
_entity_poly.type
_entity_poly.pdbx_seq_one_letter_code
_entity_poly.pdbx_strand_id
1 'polypeptide(L)'
;CDMKARFVYANPKVRADEGKACIMRGPLVYCLEETDNGENLSSLYVDTKKALTENWEEQLLGGVMSVEAKGKRILEDHWTAEELYKEQPPELKDVTLKAVPYCYWGNRKTGEMAVWIRQLI
;
A
#
# COMPACT_ATOMS: atom_id res chain seq x y z
N CYS A 1 12.31 -10.80 18.48
CA CYS A 1 11.51 -10.04 17.49
C CYS A 1 11.76 -10.58 16.09
N ASP A 2 10.72 -10.98 15.41
CA ASP A 2 10.83 -11.46 14.04
C ASP A 2 11.05 -10.27 13.08
N MET A 3 12.15 -10.30 12.36
CA MET A 3 12.50 -9.26 11.39
C MET A 3 11.88 -9.49 10.00
N LYS A 4 11.03 -10.49 9.87
CA LYS A 4 10.35 -10.79 8.61
C LYS A 4 9.18 -9.85 8.38
N ALA A 5 8.99 -9.43 7.13
CA ALA A 5 7.84 -8.61 6.75
C ALA A 5 6.53 -9.39 6.95
N ARG A 6 5.52 -8.71 7.46
CA ARG A 6 4.22 -9.31 7.76
C ARG A 6 3.10 -8.28 7.64
N PHE A 7 1.88 -8.76 7.44
CA PHE A 7 0.70 -7.91 7.52
C PHE A 7 0.22 -7.80 8.95
N VAL A 8 -0.27 -6.63 9.31
CA VAL A 8 -0.87 -6.35 10.61
C VAL A 8 -2.23 -5.72 10.38
N TYR A 9 -3.22 -6.13 11.15
CA TYR A 9 -4.61 -5.72 10.99
C TYR A 9 -5.09 -4.94 12.21
N ALA A 10 -5.92 -3.94 11.98
CA ALA A 10 -6.51 -3.18 13.07
C ALA A 10 -7.69 -3.95 13.67
N ASN A 11 -7.93 -3.72 14.97
CA ASN A 11 -9.15 -4.21 15.61
C ASN A 11 -10.37 -3.60 14.88
N PRO A 12 -11.42 -4.38 14.57
CA PRO A 12 -12.61 -3.86 13.89
C PRO A 12 -13.26 -2.66 14.56
N LYS A 13 -13.00 -2.43 15.85
CA LYS A 13 -13.51 -1.27 16.57
C LYS A 13 -12.81 0.03 16.16
N VAL A 14 -11.65 -0.06 15.52
CA VAL A 14 -10.94 1.11 14.96
C VAL A 14 -11.51 1.36 13.58
N ARG A 15 -12.59 2.14 13.50
CA ARG A 15 -13.37 2.29 12.27
C ARG A 15 -12.58 2.87 11.09
N ALA A 16 -11.66 3.78 11.34
CA ALA A 16 -10.86 4.38 10.28
C ALA A 16 -10.01 3.36 9.52
N ASP A 17 -9.61 2.29 10.19
CA ASP A 17 -8.71 1.27 9.63
C ASP A 17 -9.40 -0.07 9.39
N GLU A 18 -10.72 -0.11 9.57
CA GLU A 18 -11.50 -1.31 9.32
C GLU A 18 -11.38 -1.72 7.85
N GLY A 19 -11.17 -3.01 7.61
CA GLY A 19 -10.98 -3.53 6.25
C GLY A 19 -9.64 -3.20 5.65
N LYS A 20 -8.68 -2.74 6.46
CA LYS A 20 -7.34 -2.36 6.03
C LYS A 20 -6.27 -3.19 6.72
N ALA A 21 -5.09 -3.20 6.12
CA ALA A 21 -3.91 -3.83 6.68
C ALA A 21 -2.72 -2.89 6.53
N CYS A 22 -1.75 -3.00 7.41
CA CYS A 22 -0.47 -2.34 7.23
C CYS A 22 0.64 -3.39 7.13
N ILE A 23 1.82 -2.95 6.71
CA ILE A 23 3.00 -3.80 6.59
C ILE A 23 3.98 -3.41 7.68
N MET A 24 4.48 -4.40 8.41
CA MET A 24 5.53 -4.19 9.40
C MET A 24 6.66 -5.17 9.17
N ARG A 25 7.86 -4.77 9.52
CA ARG A 25 9.05 -5.62 9.50
C ARG A 25 9.81 -5.40 10.79
N GLY A 26 9.84 -6.43 11.66
CA GLY A 26 10.28 -6.23 13.04
C GLY A 26 9.42 -5.17 13.71
N PRO A 27 10.01 -4.21 14.42
CA PRO A 27 9.25 -3.11 15.03
C PRO A 27 8.94 -1.97 14.06
N LEU A 28 9.41 -2.02 12.80
CA LEU A 28 9.26 -0.93 11.85
C LEU A 28 7.91 -1.00 11.14
N VAL A 29 7.22 0.13 11.09
CA VAL A 29 6.01 0.31 10.29
C VAL A 29 6.44 0.77 8.90
N TYR A 30 5.81 0.21 7.88
CA TYR A 30 6.06 0.56 6.48
C TYR A 30 4.91 1.39 5.92
N CYS A 31 5.21 2.20 4.92
CA CYS A 31 4.19 3.01 4.25
C CYS A 31 4.35 2.93 2.74
N LEU A 32 3.26 3.24 2.04
CA LEU A 32 3.27 3.46 0.60
C LEU A 32 3.43 4.96 0.36
N GLU A 33 4.31 5.32 -0.56
CA GLU A 33 4.45 6.70 -1.00
C GLU A 33 4.05 6.82 -2.47
N GLU A 34 3.49 7.96 -2.83
CA GLU A 34 3.10 8.26 -4.19
C GLU A 34 4.25 8.09 -5.18
N THR A 35 5.45 8.48 -4.78
CA THR A 35 6.64 8.38 -5.65
C THR A 35 6.94 6.96 -6.11
N ASP A 36 6.55 5.95 -5.32
CA ASP A 36 6.76 4.53 -5.65
C ASP A 36 5.54 3.88 -6.28
N ASN A 37 4.34 4.36 -5.96
CA ASN A 37 3.09 3.65 -6.24
C ASN A 37 2.11 4.42 -7.12
N GLY A 38 2.46 5.65 -7.52
CA GLY A 38 1.58 6.52 -8.30
C GLY A 38 0.60 7.28 -7.43
N GLU A 39 -0.11 8.20 -8.05
CA GLU A 39 -1.10 9.04 -7.40
C GLU A 39 -2.32 8.24 -6.93
N ASN A 40 -3.13 8.86 -6.09
CA ASN A 40 -4.37 8.30 -5.58
C ASN A 40 -4.19 6.95 -4.90
N LEU A 41 -3.45 6.94 -3.81
CA LEU A 41 -3.15 5.72 -3.05
C LEU A 41 -4.42 5.05 -2.52
N SER A 42 -5.52 5.80 -2.35
CA SER A 42 -6.79 5.23 -1.89
C SER A 42 -7.44 4.29 -2.91
N SER A 43 -6.98 4.29 -4.16
CA SER A 43 -7.46 3.35 -5.19
C SER A 43 -6.74 2.00 -5.14
N LEU A 44 -5.80 1.82 -4.23
CA LEU A 44 -5.00 0.59 -4.11
C LEU A 44 -5.63 -0.37 -3.10
N TYR A 45 -5.59 -1.65 -3.45
CA TYR A 45 -5.94 -2.76 -2.56
C TYR A 45 -4.73 -3.68 -2.45
N VAL A 46 -4.52 -4.25 -1.28
CA VAL A 46 -3.46 -5.23 -1.07
C VAL A 46 -4.06 -6.62 -0.92
N ASP A 47 -3.45 -7.61 -1.56
CA ASP A 47 -3.85 -9.01 -1.42
C ASP A 47 -3.02 -9.63 -0.29
N THR A 48 -3.64 -9.73 0.89
CA THR A 48 -2.96 -10.25 2.08
C THR A 48 -2.77 -11.76 2.04
N LYS A 49 -3.33 -12.45 1.05
CA LYS A 49 -3.16 -13.89 0.86
C LYS A 49 -1.88 -14.23 0.11
N LYS A 50 -1.23 -13.23 -0.50
CA LYS A 50 0.02 -13.43 -1.24
C LYS A 50 1.20 -13.00 -0.41
N ALA A 51 2.31 -13.72 -0.58
CA ALA A 51 3.53 -13.47 0.18
C ALA A 51 4.13 -12.11 -0.10
N LEU A 52 4.69 -11.50 0.93
CA LEU A 52 5.48 -10.29 0.81
C LEU A 52 6.90 -10.63 0.36
N THR A 53 7.50 -9.76 -0.43
CA THR A 53 8.89 -9.90 -0.89
C THR A 53 9.72 -8.78 -0.31
N GLU A 54 10.86 -9.12 0.30
CA GLU A 54 11.78 -8.14 0.85
C GLU A 54 12.95 -7.94 -0.12
N ASN A 55 13.29 -6.67 -0.38
CA ASN A 55 14.38 -6.32 -1.28
C ASN A 55 15.32 -5.32 -0.61
N TRP A 56 16.60 -5.65 -0.53
CA TRP A 56 17.60 -4.70 -0.07
C TRP A 56 17.92 -3.72 -1.21
N GLU A 57 17.77 -2.43 -0.94
CA GLU A 57 18.04 -1.38 -1.91
C GLU A 57 19.10 -0.45 -1.36
N GLU A 58 20.33 -0.69 -1.78
CA GLU A 58 21.48 0.02 -1.29
C GLU A 58 21.47 1.51 -1.64
N GLN A 59 20.92 1.85 -2.79
CA GLN A 59 20.89 3.23 -3.29
C GLN A 59 19.66 4.01 -2.82
N LEU A 60 18.71 3.37 -2.17
CA LEU A 60 17.51 4.01 -1.70
C LEU A 60 17.70 4.46 -0.26
N LEU A 61 17.53 5.77 0.00
CA LEU A 61 17.57 6.33 1.37
C LEU A 61 18.78 5.91 2.20
N GLY A 62 19.95 5.76 1.56
CA GLY A 62 21.17 5.34 2.23
C GLY A 62 21.26 3.85 2.55
N GLY A 63 20.38 3.05 1.95
CA GLY A 63 20.30 1.61 2.16
C GLY A 63 19.10 1.25 3.02
N VAL A 64 18.13 0.56 2.42
CA VAL A 64 16.89 0.22 3.10
C VAL A 64 16.35 -1.10 2.57
N MET A 65 15.68 -1.86 3.45
CA MET A 65 14.91 -3.03 3.03
C MET A 65 13.51 -2.55 2.64
N SER A 66 13.22 -2.58 1.33
CA SER A 66 11.85 -2.31 0.87
C SER A 66 11.04 -3.60 0.89
N VAL A 67 9.72 -3.47 0.90
CA VAL A 67 8.82 -4.61 0.88
C VAL A 67 7.87 -4.46 -0.28
N GLU A 68 7.73 -5.52 -1.09
CA GLU A 68 6.76 -5.57 -2.17
C GLU A 68 5.57 -6.42 -1.77
N ALA A 69 4.38 -5.94 -2.09
CA ALA A 69 3.12 -6.64 -1.87
C ALA A 69 2.35 -6.71 -3.18
N LYS A 70 1.66 -7.81 -3.40
CA LYS A 70 0.75 -7.92 -4.54
C LYS A 70 -0.58 -7.29 -4.21
N GLY A 71 -1.17 -6.63 -5.18
CA GLY A 71 -2.44 -5.96 -4.98
C GLY A 71 -3.11 -5.60 -6.29
N LYS A 72 -4.09 -4.72 -6.17
CA LYS A 72 -4.86 -4.25 -7.33
C LYS A 72 -5.11 -2.76 -7.21
N ARG A 73 -5.26 -2.12 -8.35
CA ARG A 73 -5.64 -0.71 -8.45
C ARG A 73 -6.95 -0.59 -9.18
N ILE A 74 -7.85 0.26 -8.67
CA ILE A 74 -9.09 0.59 -9.37
C ILE A 74 -8.74 1.35 -10.64
N LEU A 75 -9.28 0.90 -11.78
CA LEU A 75 -9.15 1.60 -13.04
C LEU A 75 -10.15 2.74 -13.11
N GLU A 76 -9.64 3.95 -13.33
CA GLU A 76 -10.46 5.16 -13.42
C GLU A 76 -10.75 5.56 -14.88
N ASP A 77 -10.08 4.93 -15.84
CA ASP A 77 -10.14 5.27 -17.25
C ASP A 77 -11.52 5.09 -17.89
N HIS A 78 -12.37 4.26 -17.29
CA HIS A 78 -13.71 3.98 -17.76
C HIS A 78 -14.78 4.89 -17.15
N TRP A 79 -14.34 5.87 -16.36
CA TRP A 79 -15.25 6.83 -15.73
C TRP A 79 -15.11 8.19 -16.37
N THR A 80 -16.26 8.85 -16.63
CA THR A 80 -16.24 10.25 -17.03
C THR A 80 -16.28 11.14 -15.79
N ALA A 81 -15.88 12.40 -15.95
CA ALA A 81 -15.88 13.34 -14.82
C ALA A 81 -17.28 13.59 -14.24
N GLU A 82 -18.34 13.30 -15.01
CA GLU A 82 -19.72 13.53 -14.60
C GLU A 82 -20.37 12.31 -13.95
N GLU A 83 -19.76 11.12 -14.11
CA GLU A 83 -20.29 9.90 -13.53
C GLU A 83 -19.82 9.77 -12.08
N LEU A 84 -20.76 9.74 -11.13
CA LEU A 84 -20.44 9.49 -9.72
C LEU A 84 -20.71 8.04 -9.34
N TYR A 85 -21.66 7.39 -10.00
CA TYR A 85 -22.11 6.03 -9.68
C TYR A 85 -22.30 5.20 -10.94
N LYS A 86 -22.01 3.91 -10.83
CA LYS A 86 -22.27 2.92 -11.88
C LYS A 86 -22.89 1.67 -11.28
N GLU A 87 -23.63 0.93 -12.10
CA GLU A 87 -24.21 -0.35 -11.67
C GLU A 87 -23.22 -1.50 -11.72
N GLN A 88 -22.17 -1.37 -12.55
CA GLN A 88 -21.11 -2.39 -12.64
C GLN A 88 -20.06 -2.15 -11.56
N PRO A 89 -19.48 -3.23 -11.01
CA PRO A 89 -18.36 -3.07 -10.07
C PRO A 89 -17.17 -2.40 -10.76
N PRO A 90 -16.31 -1.69 -10.00
CA PRO A 90 -15.09 -1.11 -10.56
C PRO A 90 -14.19 -2.20 -11.15
N GLU A 91 -13.56 -1.88 -12.26
CA GLU A 91 -12.55 -2.76 -12.84
C GLU A 91 -11.24 -2.57 -12.08
N LEU A 92 -10.53 -3.68 -11.86
CA LEU A 92 -9.28 -3.70 -11.11
C LEU A 92 -8.16 -4.21 -12.01
N LYS A 93 -6.96 -3.68 -11.81
CA LYS A 93 -5.76 -4.10 -12.50
C LYS A 93 -4.74 -4.59 -11.48
N ASP A 94 -4.06 -5.68 -11.81
CA ASP A 94 -2.99 -6.21 -10.95
C ASP A 94 -1.82 -5.23 -10.88
N VAL A 95 -1.32 -5.01 -9.69
CA VAL A 95 -0.17 -4.14 -9.44
C VAL A 95 0.74 -4.75 -8.38
N THR A 96 1.99 -4.30 -8.36
CA THR A 96 2.90 -4.59 -7.26
C THR A 96 3.09 -3.31 -6.48
N LEU A 97 2.80 -3.35 -5.18
CA LEU A 97 2.95 -2.22 -4.27
C LEU A 97 4.35 -2.25 -3.68
N LYS A 98 4.97 -1.08 -3.53
CA LYS A 98 6.27 -0.95 -2.89
C LYS A 98 6.13 -0.15 -1.60
N ALA A 99 6.54 -0.74 -0.50
CA ALA A 99 6.50 -0.11 0.81
C ALA A 99 7.91 0.16 1.33
N VAL A 100 8.08 1.27 2.00
CA VAL A 100 9.34 1.68 2.64
C VAL A 100 9.09 2.01 4.10
N PRO A 101 10.12 2.00 4.96
CA PRO A 101 9.91 2.33 6.36
C PRO A 101 9.31 3.73 6.53
N TYR A 102 8.30 3.82 7.37
CA TYR A 102 7.58 5.06 7.66
C TYR A 102 8.52 6.18 8.12
N CYS A 103 9.57 5.85 8.87
CA CYS A 103 10.51 6.85 9.38
C CYS A 103 11.25 7.62 8.28
N TYR A 104 11.22 7.13 7.04
CA TYR A 104 11.81 7.81 5.89
C TYR A 104 10.81 8.57 5.03
N TRP A 105 9.55 8.62 5.46
CA TRP A 105 8.52 9.30 4.69
C TRP A 105 8.92 10.76 4.42
N GLY A 106 8.69 11.18 3.17
CA GLY A 106 8.93 12.56 2.75
C GLY A 106 10.38 12.91 2.44
N ASN A 107 11.32 11.97 2.62
CA ASN A 107 12.74 12.24 2.35
C ASN A 107 13.10 12.31 0.88
N ARG A 108 12.24 11.86 -0.01
CA ARG A 108 12.51 11.85 -1.45
C ARG A 108 11.71 12.91 -2.18
N LYS A 109 10.39 12.83 -2.11
CA LYS A 109 9.49 13.66 -2.89
C LYS A 109 8.21 13.90 -2.12
N THR A 110 7.67 15.11 -2.20
CA THR A 110 6.36 15.42 -1.63
C THR A 110 5.27 14.68 -2.41
N GLY A 111 4.29 14.14 -1.71
CA GLY A 111 3.17 13.43 -2.30
C GLY A 111 2.34 12.72 -1.25
N GLU A 112 1.38 11.94 -1.73
CA GLU A 112 0.54 11.14 -0.84
C GLU A 112 1.34 10.06 -0.11
N MET A 113 0.84 9.68 1.06
CA MET A 113 1.42 8.60 1.85
C MET A 113 0.30 7.83 2.52
N ALA A 114 0.45 6.50 2.61
CA ALA A 114 -0.52 5.66 3.30
C ALA A 114 0.20 4.55 4.08
N VAL A 115 -0.21 4.37 5.33
CA VAL A 115 0.22 3.24 6.16
C VAL A 115 -0.81 2.11 6.07
N TRP A 116 -2.08 2.45 6.18
CA TRP A 116 -3.19 1.50 6.13
C TRP A 116 -3.71 1.39 4.71
N ILE A 117 -3.76 0.16 4.20
CA ILE A 117 -4.12 -0.15 2.82
C ILE A 117 -5.36 -1.03 2.84
N ARG A 118 -6.32 -0.77 1.96
CA ARG A 118 -7.53 -1.59 1.86
C ARG A 118 -7.17 -3.02 1.50
N GLN A 119 -7.83 -3.97 2.15
CA GLN A 119 -7.65 -5.39 1.85
C GLN A 119 -8.52 -5.78 0.67
N LEU A 120 -7.94 -6.57 -0.21
CA LEU A 120 -8.66 -7.23 -1.28
C LEU A 120 -9.34 -8.47 -0.67
N ILE A 121 -10.65 -8.52 -0.74
CA ILE A 121 -11.44 -9.61 -0.17
C ILE A 121 -12.05 -10.46 -1.29
#